data_f850050b595ff41cfbe7da743716a731
#
_entry.id   f850050b595ff41cfbe7da743716a731
#
_cell.length_a   1.000
_cell.length_b   1.000
_cell.length_c   1.000
_cell.angle_alpha   90.00
_cell.angle_beta   90.00
_cell.angle_gamma   90.00
#
_symmetry.space_group_name_H-M   'P 1'
#
loop_
_entity.id
_entity.type
_entity.pdbx_description
1 polymer ?
#
loop_
_entity_poly.entity_id
_entity_poly.type
_entity_poly.pdbx_seq_one_letter_code
_entity_poly.pdbx_strand_id
1 'polypeptide(L)'
;MGLSATRFMKHWPDLSEEYDKISLHNAWIETFKHNGEPMIKPAKVADRLRAAGLDPKTPPGTFQMRPLVYQMFVTQVEKLGIKLEFSSRVVDYFEDTESGKGGVTTDDGKRYEADVVIAADGVGSKSQRLVGGQVRARPSGRAMWRAAFPIEHLDKNPEVKEFFHLINGTEPIVRTWLG
;
A
#
# COMPACT_ATOMS: atom_id res chain seq x y z
N MET A 1 -1.22 -0.11 -4.93
CA MET A 1 -2.45 -0.71 -4.31
C MET A 1 -2.91 -1.91 -5.14
N GLY A 2 -3.60 -2.89 -4.53
CA GLY A 2 -4.15 -4.06 -5.23
C GLY A 2 -5.50 -3.78 -5.90
N LEU A 3 -5.90 -4.65 -6.83
CA LEU A 3 -7.16 -4.54 -7.60
C LEU A 3 -8.41 -4.37 -6.73
N SER A 4 -8.50 -5.08 -5.60
CA SER A 4 -9.65 -4.99 -4.70
C SER A 4 -9.81 -3.60 -4.11
N ALA A 5 -8.72 -2.90 -3.80
CA ALA A 5 -8.74 -1.54 -3.29
C ALA A 5 -9.04 -0.51 -4.40
N THR A 6 -8.52 -0.69 -5.62
CA THR A 6 -8.72 0.27 -6.71
C THR A 6 -10.12 0.21 -7.32
N ARG A 7 -10.84 -0.91 -7.15
CA ARG A 7 -12.24 -1.03 -7.61
C ARG A 7 -13.18 0.01 -7.01
N PHE A 8 -12.91 0.48 -5.81
CA PHE A 8 -13.75 1.49 -5.16
C PHE A 8 -13.56 2.89 -5.73
N MET A 9 -12.42 3.17 -6.36
CA MET A 9 -12.12 4.49 -6.91
C MET A 9 -13.09 4.93 -8.02
N LYS A 10 -13.73 3.97 -8.70
CA LYS A 10 -14.78 4.28 -9.70
C LYS A 10 -15.95 5.10 -9.16
N HIS A 11 -16.17 5.06 -7.85
CA HIS A 11 -17.21 5.85 -7.18
C HIS A 11 -16.79 7.32 -6.92
N TRP A 12 -15.49 7.59 -7.09
CA TRP A 12 -14.90 8.93 -6.93
C TRP A 12 -14.00 9.23 -8.13
N PRO A 13 -14.56 9.75 -9.24
CA PRO A 13 -13.79 10.01 -10.47
C PRO A 13 -12.56 10.89 -10.24
N ASP A 14 -12.70 11.96 -9.44
CA ASP A 14 -11.59 12.86 -9.10
C ASP A 14 -10.45 12.13 -8.38
N LEU A 15 -10.80 11.19 -7.48
CA LEU A 15 -9.83 10.37 -6.77
C LEU A 15 -9.11 9.40 -7.71
N SER A 16 -9.84 8.85 -8.68
CA SER A 16 -9.27 7.98 -9.71
C SER A 16 -8.27 8.72 -10.59
N GLU A 17 -8.59 9.95 -10.98
CA GLU A 17 -7.69 10.80 -11.75
C GLU A 17 -6.41 11.15 -10.97
N GLU A 18 -6.56 11.52 -9.69
CA GLU A 18 -5.43 11.83 -8.83
C GLU A 18 -4.55 10.60 -8.56
N TYR A 19 -5.16 9.43 -8.35
CA TYR A 19 -4.44 8.16 -8.24
C TYR A 19 -3.62 7.87 -9.50
N ASP A 20 -4.17 8.14 -10.67
CA ASP A 20 -3.49 7.94 -11.93
C ASP A 20 -2.25 8.84 -12.06
N LYS A 21 -2.37 10.12 -11.67
CA LYS A 21 -1.27 11.09 -11.68
C LYS A 21 -0.09 10.69 -10.78
N ILE A 22 -0.38 10.14 -9.60
CA ILE A 22 0.66 9.72 -8.64
C ILE A 22 1.18 8.31 -8.87
N SER A 23 0.65 7.61 -9.88
CA SER A 23 1.00 6.23 -10.19
C SER A 23 2.13 6.14 -11.20
N LEU A 24 3.06 5.25 -10.93
CA LEU A 24 4.06 4.83 -11.89
C LEU A 24 3.49 3.70 -12.76
N HIS A 25 3.24 4.04 -14.02
CA HIS A 25 2.67 3.09 -14.99
C HIS A 25 3.76 2.37 -15.78
N ASN A 26 3.44 1.17 -16.23
CA ASN A 26 4.19 0.44 -17.24
C ASN A 26 5.69 0.29 -16.97
N ALA A 27 6.06 0.09 -15.71
CA ALA A 27 7.44 -0.17 -15.33
C ALA A 27 7.94 -1.49 -15.94
N TRP A 28 9.25 -1.58 -16.17
CA TRP A 28 9.91 -2.83 -16.43
C TRP A 28 9.92 -3.71 -15.18
N ILE A 29 9.73 -5.00 -15.34
CA ILE A 29 9.82 -6.00 -14.27
C ILE A 29 10.98 -6.93 -14.56
N GLU A 30 11.91 -7.00 -13.64
CA GLU A 30 13.01 -7.96 -13.62
C GLU A 30 12.95 -8.78 -12.34
N THR A 31 13.21 -10.07 -12.46
CA THR A 31 13.23 -10.99 -11.32
C THR A 31 14.48 -11.85 -11.39
N PHE A 32 15.20 -11.88 -10.31
CA PHE A 32 16.46 -12.59 -10.17
C PHE A 32 16.38 -13.58 -9.00
N LYS A 33 17.17 -14.64 -9.06
CA LYS A 33 17.53 -15.43 -7.87
C LYS A 33 18.43 -14.61 -6.96
N HIS A 34 18.57 -15.04 -5.72
CA HIS A 34 19.45 -14.38 -4.73
C HIS A 34 20.91 -14.24 -5.21
N ASN A 35 21.37 -15.11 -6.10
CA ASN A 35 22.72 -15.09 -6.67
C ASN A 35 22.86 -14.16 -7.90
N GLY A 36 21.82 -13.40 -8.26
CA GLY A 36 21.81 -12.50 -9.41
C GLY A 36 21.45 -13.15 -10.75
N GLU A 37 21.19 -14.46 -10.79
CA GLU A 37 20.77 -15.15 -12.02
C GLU A 37 19.35 -14.72 -12.42
N PRO A 38 19.11 -14.27 -13.68
CA PRO A 38 17.77 -13.92 -14.14
C PRO A 38 16.82 -15.12 -14.08
N MET A 39 15.64 -14.93 -13.50
CA MET A 39 14.59 -15.96 -13.42
C MET A 39 13.64 -15.91 -14.58
N ILE A 40 13.31 -14.71 -15.02
CA ILE A 40 12.33 -14.48 -16.10
C ILE A 40 12.86 -13.36 -17.00
N LYS A 41 12.49 -13.46 -18.28
CA LYS A 41 12.84 -12.43 -19.25
C LYS A 41 12.26 -11.08 -18.83
N PRO A 42 13.04 -9.99 -18.84
CA PRO A 42 12.52 -8.65 -18.59
C PRO A 42 11.38 -8.30 -19.53
N ALA A 43 10.32 -7.72 -19.00
CA ALA A 43 9.18 -7.24 -19.77
C ALA A 43 8.47 -6.10 -19.04
N LYS A 44 7.82 -5.23 -19.79
CA LYS A 44 6.94 -4.21 -19.24
C LYS A 44 5.69 -4.82 -18.61
N VAL A 45 5.15 -4.16 -17.58
CA VAL A 45 3.90 -4.60 -16.94
C VAL A 45 2.79 -4.77 -17.95
N ALA A 46 2.61 -3.81 -18.87
CA ALA A 46 1.57 -3.89 -19.89
C ALA A 46 1.69 -5.13 -20.79
N ASP A 47 2.91 -5.51 -21.16
CA ASP A 47 3.13 -6.68 -22.02
C ASP A 47 2.83 -7.99 -21.28
N ARG A 48 3.14 -8.05 -19.99
CA ARG A 48 2.77 -9.20 -19.14
C ARG A 48 1.26 -9.33 -18.99
N LEU A 49 0.55 -8.21 -18.80
CA LEU A 49 -0.90 -8.19 -18.70
C LEU A 49 -1.54 -8.67 -20.02
N ARG A 50 -1.07 -8.17 -21.17
CA ARG A 50 -1.52 -8.63 -22.48
C ARG A 50 -1.29 -10.13 -22.68
N ALA A 51 -0.10 -10.61 -22.33
CA ALA A 51 0.23 -12.04 -22.42
C ALA A 51 -0.65 -12.92 -21.51
N ALA A 52 -1.15 -12.37 -20.41
CA ALA A 52 -2.10 -13.02 -19.52
C ALA A 52 -3.57 -12.83 -19.93
N GLY A 53 -3.85 -12.21 -21.07
CA GLY A 53 -5.22 -11.92 -21.54
C GLY A 53 -5.93 -10.83 -20.74
N LEU A 54 -5.18 -9.98 -20.02
CA LEU A 54 -5.71 -8.89 -19.21
C LEU A 54 -5.53 -7.55 -19.92
N ASP A 55 -6.46 -6.62 -19.65
CA ASP A 55 -6.33 -5.25 -20.15
C ASP A 55 -5.09 -4.58 -19.54
N PRO A 56 -4.16 -4.06 -20.36
CA PRO A 56 -2.97 -3.36 -19.87
C PRO A 56 -3.25 -2.12 -19.03
N LYS A 57 -4.45 -1.56 -19.15
CA LYS A 57 -4.91 -0.43 -18.31
C LYS A 57 -5.48 -0.89 -16.98
N THR A 58 -5.72 -2.19 -16.83
CA THR A 58 -6.24 -2.71 -15.55
C THR A 58 -5.17 -2.58 -14.45
N PRO A 59 -5.43 -1.87 -13.35
CA PRO A 59 -4.57 -2.02 -12.18
C PRO A 59 -4.53 -3.50 -11.78
N PRO A 60 -3.41 -4.13 -11.60
CA PRO A 60 -2.35 -3.80 -10.69
C PRO A 60 -1.00 -3.50 -11.36
N GLY A 61 -0.98 -2.91 -12.49
CA GLY A 61 0.27 -2.58 -13.16
C GLY A 61 0.94 -1.31 -12.68
N THR A 62 0.40 -0.65 -11.66
CA THR A 62 0.88 0.64 -11.19
C THR A 62 1.56 0.56 -9.82
N PHE A 63 2.62 1.32 -9.67
CA PHE A 63 3.34 1.46 -8.41
C PHE A 63 3.17 2.89 -7.88
N GLN A 64 2.98 3.03 -6.57
CA GLN A 64 2.77 4.33 -5.94
C GLN A 64 3.67 4.47 -4.72
N MET A 65 4.05 5.70 -4.45
CA MET A 65 4.67 6.07 -3.19
C MET A 65 3.59 6.19 -2.10
N ARG A 66 3.77 5.46 -1.01
CA ARG A 66 2.79 5.44 0.11
C ARG A 66 2.41 6.84 0.63
N PRO A 67 3.35 7.79 0.81
CA PRO A 67 2.99 9.14 1.25
C PRO A 67 2.05 9.86 0.29
N LEU A 68 2.21 9.69 -1.03
CA LEU A 68 1.34 10.33 -2.03
C LEU A 68 -0.08 9.74 -1.98
N VAL A 69 -0.19 8.42 -1.85
CA VAL A 69 -1.49 7.74 -1.69
C VAL A 69 -2.18 8.19 -0.39
N TYR A 70 -1.43 8.32 0.70
CA TYR A 70 -1.95 8.82 1.96
C TYR A 70 -2.49 10.24 1.80
N GLN A 71 -1.71 11.15 1.22
CA GLN A 71 -2.11 12.54 1.00
C GLN A 71 -3.37 12.63 0.12
N MET A 72 -3.44 11.84 -0.94
CA MET A 72 -4.61 11.76 -1.82
C MET A 72 -5.88 11.39 -1.03
N PHE A 73 -5.81 10.37 -0.15
CA PHE A 73 -6.96 9.99 0.67
C PHE A 73 -7.32 11.02 1.73
N VAL A 74 -6.34 11.65 2.37
CA VAL A 74 -6.59 12.73 3.34
C VAL A 74 -7.34 13.87 2.65
N THR A 75 -6.86 14.32 1.51
CA THR A 75 -7.53 15.37 0.71
C THR A 75 -8.96 14.98 0.34
N GLN A 76 -9.20 13.71 0.00
CA GLN A 76 -10.56 13.25 -0.33
C GLN A 76 -11.48 13.25 0.89
N VAL A 77 -10.99 12.83 2.03
CA VAL A 77 -11.75 12.83 3.29
C VAL A 77 -12.13 14.26 3.71
N GLU A 78 -11.18 15.20 3.56
CA GLU A 78 -11.41 16.62 3.81
C GLU A 78 -12.46 17.21 2.85
N LYS A 79 -12.41 16.90 1.56
CA LYS A 79 -13.42 17.29 0.56
C LYS A 79 -14.82 16.79 0.92
N LEU A 80 -14.91 15.61 1.52
CA LEU A 80 -16.17 15.02 1.98
C LEU A 80 -16.67 15.60 3.31
N GLY A 81 -15.93 16.51 3.94
CA GLY A 81 -16.26 17.10 5.22
C GLY A 81 -16.19 16.12 6.39
N ILE A 82 -15.48 14.99 6.23
CA ILE A 82 -15.31 13.99 7.28
C ILE A 82 -14.24 14.47 8.25
N LYS A 83 -14.59 14.52 9.53
CA LYS A 83 -13.68 14.95 10.58
C LYS A 83 -12.53 13.94 10.74
N LEU A 84 -11.29 14.43 10.68
CA LEU A 84 -10.09 13.67 10.99
C LEU A 84 -9.52 14.13 12.32
N GLU A 85 -9.22 13.19 13.19
CA GLU A 85 -8.51 13.44 14.45
C GLU A 85 -7.17 12.72 14.43
N PHE A 86 -6.10 13.50 14.29
CA PHE A 86 -4.73 12.99 14.35
C PHE A 86 -4.23 12.93 15.78
N SER A 87 -3.11 12.23 16.00
CA SER A 87 -2.49 12.05 17.33
C SER A 87 -3.43 11.43 18.36
N SER A 88 -4.43 10.68 17.92
CA SER A 88 -5.44 10.01 18.74
C SER A 88 -5.21 8.51 18.68
N ARG A 89 -4.34 8.01 19.55
CA ARG A 89 -3.98 6.60 19.58
C ARG A 89 -5.05 5.78 20.25
N VAL A 90 -5.73 4.92 19.50
CA VAL A 90 -6.70 3.97 20.03
C VAL A 90 -5.97 2.90 20.84
N VAL A 91 -6.34 2.77 22.10
CA VAL A 91 -5.78 1.79 23.04
C VAL A 91 -6.75 0.68 23.35
N ASP A 92 -8.03 0.88 23.16
CA ASP A 92 -9.06 -0.10 23.43
C ASP A 92 -10.27 0.04 22.51
N TYR A 93 -10.99 -1.05 22.32
CA TYR A 93 -12.27 -1.16 21.63
C TYR A 93 -13.30 -1.77 22.56
N PHE A 94 -14.54 -1.34 22.47
CA PHE A 94 -15.62 -1.89 23.27
C PHE A 94 -16.93 -1.97 22.46
N GLU A 95 -17.79 -2.84 22.91
CA GLU A 95 -19.19 -2.95 22.47
C GLU A 95 -20.09 -2.81 23.69
N ASP A 96 -21.14 -2.03 23.55
CA ASP A 96 -22.20 -1.90 24.54
C ASP A 96 -23.46 -2.56 23.99
N THR A 97 -23.80 -3.71 24.53
CA THR A 97 -24.95 -4.50 24.10
C THR A 97 -26.29 -3.89 24.55
N GLU A 98 -26.29 -3.04 25.58
CA GLU A 98 -27.51 -2.38 26.06
C GLU A 98 -27.93 -1.22 25.13
N SER A 99 -26.95 -0.40 24.74
CA SER A 99 -27.20 0.71 23.80
C SER A 99 -27.11 0.31 22.34
N GLY A 100 -26.56 -0.87 22.03
CA GLY A 100 -26.30 -1.35 20.67
C GLY A 100 -25.19 -0.58 19.96
N LYS A 101 -24.30 0.07 20.69
CA LYS A 101 -23.21 0.88 20.15
C LYS A 101 -21.85 0.22 20.32
N GLY A 102 -20.97 0.53 19.41
CA GLY A 102 -19.54 0.24 19.55
C GLY A 102 -18.74 1.49 19.81
N GLY A 103 -17.49 1.32 20.25
CA GLY A 103 -16.64 2.48 20.49
C GLY A 103 -15.16 2.18 20.63
N VAL A 104 -14.41 3.26 20.79
CA VAL A 104 -12.96 3.21 21.03
C VAL A 104 -12.61 4.09 22.21
N THR A 105 -11.52 3.73 22.87
CA THR A 105 -10.86 4.57 23.88
C THR A 105 -9.47 4.94 23.40
N THR A 106 -9.11 6.21 23.49
CA THR A 106 -7.79 6.73 23.14
C THR A 106 -6.87 6.79 24.37
N ASP A 107 -5.57 6.91 24.13
CA ASP A 107 -4.55 6.93 25.20
C ASP A 107 -4.65 8.15 26.14
N ASP A 108 -5.31 9.22 25.71
CA ASP A 108 -5.67 10.37 26.55
C ASP A 108 -6.98 10.15 27.35
N GLY A 109 -7.56 8.95 27.27
CA GLY A 109 -8.77 8.57 28.02
C GLY A 109 -10.08 8.99 27.39
N LYS A 110 -10.09 9.64 26.24
CA LYS A 110 -11.32 9.96 25.54
C LYS A 110 -12.02 8.70 25.00
N ARG A 111 -13.33 8.73 25.03
CA ARG A 111 -14.19 7.69 24.45
C ARG A 111 -14.98 8.24 23.26
N TYR A 112 -15.05 7.47 22.21
CA TYR A 112 -15.84 7.75 21.01
C TYR A 112 -16.78 6.59 20.79
N GLU A 113 -18.06 6.91 20.57
CA GLU A 113 -19.14 5.93 20.36
C GLU A 113 -19.80 6.16 19.02
N ALA A 114 -20.24 5.09 18.38
CA ALA A 114 -20.95 5.11 17.11
C ALA A 114 -21.80 3.85 16.95
N ASP A 115 -22.75 3.90 16.03
CA ASP A 115 -23.55 2.72 15.64
C ASP A 115 -22.70 1.68 14.92
N VAL A 116 -21.63 2.11 14.23
CA VAL A 116 -20.64 1.22 13.57
C VAL A 116 -19.25 1.74 13.80
N VAL A 117 -18.32 0.86 14.19
CA VAL A 117 -16.90 1.15 14.33
C VAL A 117 -16.12 0.27 13.39
N ILE A 118 -15.31 0.87 12.53
CA ILE A 118 -14.44 0.17 11.57
C ILE A 118 -13.00 0.26 12.05
N ALA A 119 -12.46 -0.85 12.53
CA ALA A 119 -11.06 -0.96 12.93
C ALA A 119 -10.18 -1.24 11.71
N ALA A 120 -9.45 -0.24 11.24
CA ALA A 120 -8.54 -0.33 10.10
C ALA A 120 -7.07 -0.09 10.51
N ASP A 121 -6.72 -0.36 11.76
CA ASP A 121 -5.42 -0.08 12.40
C ASP A 121 -4.37 -1.19 12.21
N GLY A 122 -4.67 -2.19 11.36
CA GLY A 122 -3.70 -3.15 10.85
C GLY A 122 -3.48 -4.37 11.72
N VAL A 123 -2.34 -5.04 11.53
CA VAL A 123 -2.02 -6.34 12.15
C VAL A 123 -1.92 -6.29 13.67
N GLY A 124 -1.64 -5.13 14.24
CA GLY A 124 -1.59 -4.91 15.68
C GLY A 124 -2.92 -4.49 16.33
N SER A 125 -4.02 -4.50 15.57
CA SER A 125 -5.32 -4.06 16.06
C SER A 125 -5.76 -4.86 17.30
N LYS A 126 -6.23 -4.14 18.29
CA LYS A 126 -6.83 -4.74 19.49
C LYS A 126 -8.29 -5.12 19.30
N SER A 127 -8.92 -4.69 18.22
CA SER A 127 -10.31 -5.03 17.89
C SER A 127 -10.51 -6.52 17.65
N GLN A 128 -9.46 -7.26 17.30
CA GLN A 128 -9.52 -8.70 17.01
C GLN A 128 -10.17 -9.52 18.14
N ARG A 129 -10.06 -9.07 19.38
CA ARG A 129 -10.69 -9.74 20.53
C ARG A 129 -12.23 -9.69 20.49
N LEU A 130 -12.83 -8.69 19.83
CA LEU A 130 -14.28 -8.51 19.74
C LEU A 130 -14.88 -9.29 18.56
N VAL A 131 -14.13 -9.49 17.48
CA VAL A 131 -14.62 -10.12 16.26
C VAL A 131 -14.39 -11.64 16.18
N GLY A 132 -14.22 -12.31 17.30
CA GLY A 132 -14.34 -13.77 17.35
C GLY A 132 -13.07 -14.58 17.21
N GLY A 133 -11.97 -14.13 17.78
CA GLY A 133 -10.82 -15.02 17.95
C GLY A 133 -9.47 -14.35 17.95
N GLN A 134 -8.54 -14.91 18.69
CA GLN A 134 -7.15 -14.51 18.64
C GLN A 134 -6.49 -15.04 17.37
N VAL A 135 -6.46 -14.23 16.33
CA VAL A 135 -5.62 -14.49 15.16
C VAL A 135 -4.17 -14.23 15.56
N ARG A 136 -3.40 -15.30 15.76
CA ARG A 136 -1.97 -15.17 16.04
C ARG A 136 -1.20 -15.06 14.73
N ALA A 137 -0.43 -13.99 14.58
CA ALA A 137 0.54 -13.90 13.50
C ALA A 137 1.56 -15.03 13.61
N ARG A 138 1.81 -15.72 12.51
CA ARG A 138 2.83 -16.78 12.42
C ARG A 138 3.96 -16.31 11.54
N PRO A 139 5.22 -16.55 11.92
CA PRO A 139 6.35 -16.28 11.03
C PRO A 139 6.19 -17.07 9.72
N SER A 140 6.33 -16.38 8.60
CA SER A 140 6.27 -17.01 7.27
C SER A 140 7.59 -17.69 6.87
N GLY A 141 8.64 -17.54 7.66
CA GLY A 141 10.01 -17.93 7.31
C GLY A 141 10.64 -17.03 6.23
N ARG A 142 9.99 -15.94 5.87
CA ARG A 142 10.46 -14.99 4.86
C ARG A 142 10.56 -13.60 5.44
N ALA A 143 11.58 -12.85 5.00
CA ALA A 143 11.74 -11.44 5.29
C ALA A 143 11.83 -10.64 3.98
N MET A 144 11.39 -9.41 4.00
CA MET A 144 11.53 -8.48 2.89
C MET A 144 12.23 -7.22 3.37
N TRP A 145 13.32 -6.87 2.70
CA TRP A 145 13.97 -5.58 2.88
C TRP A 145 13.35 -4.58 1.92
N ARG A 146 13.05 -3.41 2.42
CA ARG A 146 12.49 -2.33 1.61
C ARG A 146 13.12 -1.01 2.01
N ALA A 147 13.56 -0.25 1.01
CA ALA A 147 13.98 1.13 1.17
C ALA A 147 13.30 2.01 0.11
N ALA A 148 13.12 3.27 0.41
CA ALA A 148 12.67 4.29 -0.53
C ALA A 148 13.46 5.56 -0.25
N PHE A 149 14.19 6.04 -1.25
CA PHE A 149 15.04 7.21 -1.15
C PHE A 149 15.20 7.87 -2.53
N PRO A 150 15.54 9.16 -2.59
CA PRO A 150 15.84 9.83 -3.85
C PRO A 150 16.98 9.14 -4.60
N ILE A 151 16.82 9.00 -5.94
CA ILE A 151 17.78 8.25 -6.78
C ILE A 151 19.18 8.89 -6.77
N GLU A 152 19.26 10.19 -6.53
CA GLU A 152 20.50 10.97 -6.43
C GLU A 152 21.44 10.46 -5.32
N HIS A 153 20.91 9.72 -4.35
CA HIS A 153 21.75 9.08 -3.34
C HIS A 153 22.65 7.99 -3.92
N LEU A 154 22.30 7.41 -5.07
CA LEU A 154 23.13 6.42 -5.77
C LEU A 154 24.35 7.06 -6.44
N ASP A 155 24.30 8.37 -6.73
CA ASP A 155 25.41 9.07 -7.37
C ASP A 155 26.67 9.13 -6.50
N LYS A 156 26.50 8.93 -5.18
CA LYS A 156 27.61 8.92 -4.21
C LYS A 156 28.43 7.62 -4.21
N ASN A 157 27.94 6.58 -4.83
CA ASN A 157 28.61 5.29 -4.92
C ASN A 157 28.57 4.75 -6.36
N PRO A 158 29.67 4.84 -7.11
CA PRO A 158 29.71 4.42 -8.51
C PRO A 158 29.36 2.95 -8.75
N GLU A 159 29.79 2.04 -7.88
CA GLU A 159 29.48 0.60 -8.00
C GLU A 159 27.99 0.34 -7.84
N VAL A 160 27.36 1.01 -6.87
CA VAL A 160 25.92 0.91 -6.66
C VAL A 160 25.15 1.53 -7.82
N LYS A 161 25.63 2.67 -8.33
CA LYS A 161 25.03 3.33 -9.50
C LYS A 161 25.04 2.43 -10.73
N GLU A 162 26.16 1.78 -11.02
CA GLU A 162 26.30 0.84 -12.14
C GLU A 162 25.32 -0.34 -12.00
N PHE A 163 25.18 -0.88 -10.80
CA PHE A 163 24.25 -1.97 -10.52
C PHE A 163 22.78 -1.57 -10.71
N PHE A 164 22.42 -0.33 -10.37
CA PHE A 164 21.05 0.19 -10.45
C PHE A 164 20.76 1.02 -11.71
N HIS A 165 21.62 0.94 -12.74
CA HIS A 165 21.31 1.64 -13.99
C HIS A 165 19.93 1.26 -14.53
N LEU A 166 19.25 2.24 -15.11
CA LEU A 166 17.92 2.04 -15.70
C LEU A 166 18.06 1.39 -17.07
N ILE A 167 17.13 0.53 -17.43
CA ILE A 167 16.99 0.08 -18.80
C ILE A 167 16.67 1.32 -19.66
N ASN A 168 17.46 1.53 -20.72
CA ASN A 168 17.35 2.72 -21.58
C ASN A 168 17.53 4.06 -20.84
N GLY A 169 18.15 4.05 -19.66
CA GLY A 169 18.55 5.25 -18.93
C GLY A 169 17.45 6.06 -18.25
N THR A 170 16.19 5.93 -18.64
CA THR A 170 15.11 6.79 -18.15
C THR A 170 13.82 6.04 -17.76
N GLU A 171 13.65 4.81 -18.18
CA GLU A 171 12.43 4.08 -17.90
C GLU A 171 12.41 3.49 -16.48
N PRO A 172 11.26 3.55 -15.79
CA PRO A 172 11.12 2.97 -14.47
C PRO A 172 11.24 1.45 -14.49
N ILE A 173 11.91 0.91 -13.48
CA ILE A 173 12.15 -0.52 -13.35
C ILE A 173 11.85 -1.00 -11.92
N VAL A 174 11.24 -2.17 -11.81
CA VAL A 174 11.07 -2.90 -10.56
C VAL A 174 11.92 -4.16 -10.61
N ARG A 175 12.87 -4.26 -9.71
CA ARG A 175 13.75 -5.43 -9.56
C ARG A 175 13.39 -6.18 -8.29
N THR A 176 13.33 -7.49 -8.40
CA THR A 176 13.05 -8.39 -7.28
C THR A 176 14.08 -9.51 -7.25
N TRP A 177 14.66 -9.74 -6.09
CA TRP A 177 15.52 -10.90 -5.82
C TRP A 177 14.77 -11.87 -4.93
N LEU A 178 14.72 -13.13 -5.34
CA LEU A 178 14.05 -14.20 -4.61
C LEU A 178 15.09 -15.17 -4.05
N GLY A 179 15.04 -15.39 -2.74
CA GLY A 179 15.87 -16.34 -2.01
C GLY A 179 15.13 -17.61 -1.62
#